data_ab7bbbf0b0788571bf2014d263f3194d
#
_entry.id   ab7bbbf0b0788571bf2014d263f3194d
#
_cell.length_a   1.000
_cell.length_b   1.000
_cell.length_c   1.000
_cell.angle_alpha   90.00
_cell.angle_beta   90.00
_cell.angle_gamma   90.00
#
_symmetry.space_group_name_H-M   'P 1'
#
loop_
_entity.id
_entity.type
_entity.pdbx_description
1 polymer ?
#
loop_
_entity_poly.entity_id
_entity_poly.type
_entity_poly.pdbx_seq_one_letter_code
_entity_poly.pdbx_strand_id
1 'polypeptide(L)'
;MRVTLKSILLAMASLVVLIFLSACTGKRADAPKFPYPKAPLAISQPVQKAQYLVEHYWDKYISAAEIGQIEGSQIDSAEWAGVFKNYFALLSGLYSEGREELCNREIRRAVGSADSLYLKGSKSLMLKIVHYSELFLYDPNSPLLNEELYIPVVEELLASQSLEEESKGTFRFQMEQLLVNRKGAKAADIKYKYCVGGDPWHLREGSLYDINADYTIIFFNNPDCPACAQMLKELSQAPLVQRMVEEGSLALLALYVDQDLDSWRANLKDYPKEWIYARDDSQSINAGRIYILRAIPSLYLLDKEKRVLLKDAPRAQVVLERLFSFTAKR
;
A
#
# COMPACT_ATOMS: atom_id res chain seq x y z
N MET A 1 60.63 -19.90 48.46
CA MET A 1 59.39 -19.26 48.00
C MET A 1 58.30 -20.32 47.96
N ARG A 2 57.35 -20.29 48.93
CA ARG A 2 56.20 -21.27 48.92
C ARG A 2 55.11 -20.70 48.07
N VAL A 3 54.90 -21.29 46.88
CA VAL A 3 53.74 -21.00 46.05
C VAL A 3 52.52 -21.65 46.71
N THR A 4 51.56 -20.84 47.15
CA THR A 4 50.39 -21.35 47.86
C THR A 4 49.38 -21.93 46.87
N LEU A 5 48.68 -23.00 47.33
CA LEU A 5 47.64 -23.70 46.51
C LEU A 5 46.58 -22.74 45.93
N LYS A 6 46.32 -21.60 46.59
CA LYS A 6 45.45 -20.52 46.10
C LYS A 6 45.98 -19.84 44.83
N SER A 7 47.29 -19.66 44.68
CA SER A 7 47.87 -19.05 43.48
C SER A 7 47.76 -19.96 42.23
N ILE A 8 47.81 -21.26 42.44
CA ILE A 8 47.64 -22.26 41.35
C ILE A 8 46.18 -22.34 40.92
N LEU A 9 45.21 -22.30 41.87
CA LEU A 9 43.79 -22.29 41.56
C LEU A 9 43.34 -21.02 40.83
N LEU A 10 43.89 -19.84 41.20
CA LEU A 10 43.61 -18.59 40.48
C LEU A 10 44.18 -18.61 39.04
N ALA A 11 45.39 -19.16 38.85
CA ALA A 11 45.98 -19.27 37.52
C ALA A 11 45.23 -20.25 36.61
N MET A 12 44.72 -21.37 37.16
CA MET A 12 43.89 -22.31 36.42
C MET A 12 42.50 -21.75 36.07
N ALA A 13 41.87 -20.97 36.97
CA ALA A 13 40.62 -20.30 36.70
C ALA A 13 40.74 -19.23 35.61
N SER A 14 41.84 -18.48 35.58
CA SER A 14 42.13 -17.49 34.55
C SER A 14 42.37 -18.13 33.16
N LEU A 15 43.02 -19.31 33.13
CA LEU A 15 43.31 -20.04 31.89
C LEU A 15 42.04 -20.64 31.29
N VAL A 16 41.09 -21.14 32.11
CA VAL A 16 39.82 -21.67 31.68
C VAL A 16 38.90 -20.57 31.12
N VAL A 17 38.89 -19.38 31.72
CA VAL A 17 38.13 -18.21 31.21
C VAL A 17 38.71 -17.73 29.87
N LEU A 18 40.03 -17.74 29.69
CA LEU A 18 40.68 -17.38 28.43
C LEU A 18 40.39 -18.37 27.30
N ILE A 19 40.25 -19.68 27.61
CA ILE A 19 39.89 -20.72 26.62
C ILE A 19 38.43 -20.57 26.17
N PHE A 20 37.51 -20.18 27.11
CA PHE A 20 36.10 -19.94 26.73
C PHE A 20 35.91 -18.63 25.94
N LEU A 21 36.77 -17.61 26.12
CA LEU A 21 36.70 -16.39 25.32
C LEU A 21 37.31 -16.55 23.90
N SER A 22 38.19 -17.53 23.69
CA SER A 22 38.76 -17.81 22.37
C SER A 22 37.86 -18.71 21.48
N ALA A 23 36.82 -19.34 22.03
CA ALA A 23 35.92 -20.21 21.27
C ALA A 23 34.78 -19.46 20.58
N CYS A 24 34.63 -18.14 20.75
CA CYS A 24 33.55 -17.34 20.17
C CYS A 24 33.97 -16.43 19.00
N THR A 25 35.17 -16.58 18.44
CA THR A 25 35.53 -15.92 17.18
C THR A 25 35.38 -16.87 15.98
N GLY A 26 34.32 -17.69 16.00
CA GLY A 26 33.85 -18.27 14.76
C GLY A 26 33.40 -17.13 13.86
N LYS A 27 34.02 -16.93 12.68
CA LYS A 27 33.46 -16.11 11.62
C LYS A 27 32.00 -16.50 11.51
N ARG A 28 31.06 -15.62 11.90
CA ARG A 28 29.66 -15.79 11.51
C ARG A 28 29.70 -16.00 9.99
N ALA A 29 29.34 -17.15 9.51
CA ALA A 29 29.14 -17.36 8.09
C ALA A 29 28.17 -16.25 7.66
N ASP A 30 28.53 -15.52 6.61
CA ASP A 30 27.64 -14.48 6.09
C ASP A 30 26.28 -15.09 5.86
N ALA A 31 25.21 -14.43 6.34
CA ALA A 31 23.85 -14.91 6.14
C ALA A 31 23.61 -15.13 4.64
N PRO A 32 22.93 -16.21 4.27
CA PRO A 32 22.66 -16.48 2.85
C PRO A 32 21.87 -15.34 2.24
N LYS A 33 22.27 -14.91 1.06
CA LYS A 33 21.58 -13.87 0.29
C LYS A 33 20.51 -14.49 -0.59
N PHE A 34 19.49 -13.68 -0.88
CA PHE A 34 18.45 -14.08 -1.83
C PHE A 34 19.03 -14.25 -3.23
N PRO A 35 18.75 -15.39 -3.94
CA PRO A 35 19.32 -15.68 -5.24
C PRO A 35 18.59 -14.99 -6.40
N TYR A 36 18.76 -13.68 -6.54
CA TYR A 36 18.08 -12.88 -7.56
C TYR A 36 18.21 -13.46 -8.98
N PRO A 37 17.15 -13.36 -9.81
CA PRO A 37 17.24 -13.71 -11.22
C PRO A 37 18.14 -12.71 -11.98
N LYS A 38 18.72 -13.16 -13.08
CA LYS A 38 19.47 -12.31 -14.01
C LYS A 38 18.85 -12.44 -15.39
N ALA A 39 18.42 -11.32 -15.96
CA ALA A 39 17.90 -11.32 -17.32
C ALA A 39 19.01 -11.61 -18.32
N PRO A 40 18.75 -12.42 -19.38
CA PRO A 40 19.67 -12.63 -20.48
C PRO A 40 20.08 -11.31 -21.15
N LEU A 41 21.34 -11.20 -21.55
CA LEU A 41 21.88 -10.01 -22.22
C LEU A 41 21.15 -9.67 -23.53
N ALA A 42 20.55 -10.66 -24.17
CA ALA A 42 19.77 -10.49 -25.39
C ALA A 42 18.47 -9.70 -25.18
N ILE A 43 17.96 -9.61 -23.94
CA ILE A 43 16.76 -8.82 -23.61
C ILE A 43 17.19 -7.38 -23.34
N SER A 44 17.06 -6.51 -24.36
CA SER A 44 17.45 -5.11 -24.25
C SER A 44 16.32 -4.16 -23.85
N GLN A 45 15.07 -4.50 -24.20
CA GLN A 45 13.90 -3.66 -23.92
C GLN A 45 13.53 -3.66 -22.41
N PRO A 46 13.40 -2.48 -21.76
CA PRO A 46 13.18 -2.39 -20.32
C PRO A 46 11.94 -3.17 -19.84
N VAL A 47 10.81 -3.05 -20.55
CA VAL A 47 9.57 -3.75 -20.20
C VAL A 47 9.73 -5.27 -20.30
N GLN A 48 10.35 -5.77 -21.37
CA GLN A 48 10.61 -7.21 -21.55
C GLN A 48 11.59 -7.74 -20.49
N LYS A 49 12.58 -6.93 -20.12
CA LYS A 49 13.51 -7.25 -19.04
C LYS A 49 12.80 -7.36 -17.69
N ALA A 50 11.93 -6.38 -17.38
CA ALA A 50 11.13 -6.40 -16.16
C ALA A 50 10.19 -7.63 -16.13
N GLN A 51 9.54 -7.95 -17.26
CA GLN A 51 8.70 -9.12 -17.42
C GLN A 51 9.49 -10.40 -17.12
N TYR A 52 10.63 -10.60 -17.78
CA TYR A 52 11.50 -11.77 -17.54
C TYR A 52 11.90 -11.89 -16.06
N LEU A 53 12.29 -10.77 -15.43
CA LEU A 53 12.70 -10.76 -14.02
C LEU A 53 11.54 -11.16 -13.09
N VAL A 54 10.32 -10.71 -13.35
CA VAL A 54 9.13 -11.07 -12.55
C VAL A 54 8.77 -12.54 -12.75
N GLU A 55 8.76 -13.02 -14.00
CA GLU A 55 8.44 -14.43 -14.31
C GLU A 55 9.41 -15.42 -13.67
N HIS A 56 10.68 -15.02 -13.44
CA HIS A 56 11.73 -15.87 -12.86
C HIS A 56 12.17 -15.44 -11.46
N TYR A 57 11.42 -14.54 -10.81
CA TYR A 57 11.87 -13.90 -9.56
C TYR A 57 12.13 -14.92 -8.45
N TRP A 58 11.24 -15.87 -8.30
CA TRP A 58 11.24 -16.83 -7.21
C TRP A 58 11.86 -18.19 -7.57
N ASP A 59 12.13 -18.49 -8.85
CA ASP A 59 12.51 -19.83 -9.32
C ASP A 59 13.71 -20.41 -8.58
N LYS A 60 14.79 -19.64 -8.46
CA LYS A 60 16.02 -20.10 -7.79
C LYS A 60 15.83 -20.31 -6.30
N TYR A 61 15.06 -19.40 -5.65
CA TYR A 61 14.78 -19.53 -4.23
C TYR A 61 13.92 -20.75 -3.95
N ILE A 62 12.84 -20.93 -4.69
CA ILE A 62 11.91 -22.06 -4.54
C ILE A 62 12.67 -23.37 -4.75
N SER A 63 13.43 -23.52 -5.84
CA SER A 63 14.22 -24.72 -6.13
C SER A 63 15.23 -25.04 -5.00
N ALA A 64 15.91 -24.03 -4.47
CA ALA A 64 16.88 -24.23 -3.38
C ALA A 64 16.18 -24.58 -2.05
N ALA A 65 15.01 -23.99 -1.78
CA ALA A 65 14.23 -24.26 -0.58
C ALA A 65 13.60 -25.67 -0.60
N GLU A 66 13.15 -26.15 -1.75
CA GLU A 66 12.59 -27.50 -1.93
C GLU A 66 13.59 -28.62 -1.58
N ILE A 67 14.87 -28.41 -1.87
CA ILE A 67 15.94 -29.39 -1.58
C ILE A 67 16.70 -29.07 -0.28
N GLY A 68 16.20 -28.13 0.53
CA GLY A 68 16.77 -27.78 1.83
C GLY A 68 18.14 -27.07 1.78
N GLN A 69 18.52 -26.51 0.63
CA GLN A 69 19.76 -25.75 0.48
C GLN A 69 19.69 -24.35 1.06
N ILE A 70 18.48 -23.78 1.17
CA ILE A 70 18.23 -22.47 1.74
C ILE A 70 16.98 -22.51 2.61
N GLU A 71 17.10 -21.96 3.82
CA GLU A 71 15.93 -21.69 4.67
C GLU A 71 15.73 -20.18 4.76
N GLY A 72 14.51 -19.72 4.53
CA GLY A 72 14.21 -18.31 4.57
C GLY A 72 14.39 -17.67 5.95
N SER A 73 14.39 -18.48 7.03
CA SER A 73 14.71 -18.04 8.38
C SER A 73 16.18 -17.60 8.54
N GLN A 74 17.07 -18.07 7.67
CA GLN A 74 18.50 -17.74 7.68
C GLN A 74 18.80 -16.44 6.91
N ILE A 75 17.90 -15.99 6.03
CA ILE A 75 18.03 -14.72 5.31
C ILE A 75 17.68 -13.57 6.23
N ASP A 76 18.53 -12.53 6.24
CA ASP A 76 18.33 -11.34 7.06
C ASP A 76 17.02 -10.61 6.74
N SER A 77 16.41 -9.98 7.75
CA SER A 77 15.14 -9.26 7.57
C SER A 77 15.27 -8.06 6.64
N ALA A 78 16.41 -7.37 6.63
CA ALA A 78 16.66 -6.25 5.72
C ALA A 78 16.81 -6.74 4.27
N GLU A 79 17.44 -7.90 4.06
CA GLU A 79 17.50 -8.56 2.75
C GLU A 79 16.09 -8.91 2.27
N TRP A 80 15.23 -9.52 3.12
CA TRP A 80 13.84 -9.82 2.77
C TRP A 80 13.04 -8.57 2.41
N ALA A 81 13.18 -7.49 3.16
CA ALA A 81 12.53 -6.22 2.84
C ALA A 81 12.95 -5.72 1.45
N GLY A 82 14.24 -5.81 1.11
CA GLY A 82 14.77 -5.49 -0.22
C GLY A 82 14.21 -6.39 -1.32
N VAL A 83 14.11 -7.71 -1.07
CA VAL A 83 13.54 -8.68 -2.00
C VAL A 83 12.11 -8.31 -2.37
N PHE A 84 11.24 -8.12 -1.39
CA PHE A 84 9.83 -7.80 -1.64
C PHE A 84 9.64 -6.40 -2.22
N LYS A 85 10.39 -5.40 -1.75
CA LYS A 85 10.37 -4.06 -2.34
C LYS A 85 10.70 -4.08 -3.82
N ASN A 86 11.74 -4.81 -4.22
CA ASN A 86 12.13 -4.94 -5.63
C ASN A 86 11.09 -5.71 -6.44
N TYR A 87 10.54 -6.80 -5.91
CA TYR A 87 9.49 -7.58 -6.57
C TYR A 87 8.24 -6.73 -6.84
N PHE A 88 7.73 -6.05 -5.82
CA PHE A 88 6.54 -5.20 -5.96
C PHE A 88 6.79 -3.94 -6.79
N ALA A 89 8.00 -3.38 -6.79
CA ALA A 89 8.34 -2.27 -7.69
C ALA A 89 8.33 -2.71 -9.16
N LEU A 90 8.85 -3.91 -9.48
CA LEU A 90 8.78 -4.48 -10.83
C LEU A 90 7.33 -4.73 -11.26
N LEU A 91 6.52 -5.33 -10.38
CA LEU A 91 5.10 -5.56 -10.64
C LEU A 91 4.33 -4.26 -10.85
N SER A 92 4.56 -3.24 -10.01
CA SER A 92 3.91 -1.93 -10.14
C SER A 92 4.28 -1.24 -11.45
N GLY A 93 5.54 -1.33 -11.88
CA GLY A 93 5.98 -0.84 -13.19
C GLY A 93 5.27 -1.55 -14.34
N LEU A 94 5.21 -2.88 -14.33
CA LEU A 94 4.51 -3.67 -15.35
C LEU A 94 2.99 -3.42 -15.35
N TYR A 95 2.39 -3.28 -14.17
CA TYR A 95 0.98 -2.93 -14.02
C TYR A 95 0.67 -1.59 -14.70
N SER A 96 1.54 -0.59 -14.52
CA SER A 96 1.40 0.74 -15.15
C SER A 96 1.52 0.68 -16.68
N GLU A 97 2.24 -0.33 -17.21
CA GLU A 97 2.38 -0.60 -18.65
C GLU A 97 1.22 -1.48 -19.20
N GLY A 98 0.16 -1.68 -18.42
CA GLY A 98 -1.02 -2.47 -18.83
C GLY A 98 -0.79 -3.99 -18.83
N ARG A 99 0.19 -4.49 -18.06
CA ARG A 99 0.48 -5.93 -17.93
C ARG A 99 -0.22 -6.56 -16.72
N GLU A 100 -1.47 -6.19 -16.46
CA GLU A 100 -2.23 -6.60 -15.27
C GLU A 100 -2.35 -8.12 -15.14
N GLU A 101 -2.70 -8.82 -16.23
CA GLU A 101 -2.85 -10.28 -16.24
C GLU A 101 -1.55 -11.00 -15.90
N LEU A 102 -0.41 -10.50 -16.42
CA LEU A 102 0.90 -11.02 -16.10
C LEU A 102 1.19 -10.87 -14.60
N CYS A 103 0.97 -9.67 -14.06
CA CYS A 103 1.21 -9.39 -12.65
C CYS A 103 0.38 -10.31 -11.74
N ASN A 104 -0.92 -10.44 -12.03
CA ASN A 104 -1.84 -11.30 -11.28
C ASN A 104 -1.39 -12.77 -11.32
N ARG A 105 -1.01 -13.28 -12.50
CA ARG A 105 -0.53 -14.65 -12.66
C ARG A 105 0.72 -14.91 -11.83
N GLU A 106 1.71 -14.00 -11.87
CA GLU A 106 2.97 -14.20 -11.16
C GLU A 106 2.82 -14.04 -9.64
N ILE A 107 1.92 -13.18 -9.16
CA ILE A 107 1.55 -13.12 -7.74
C ILE A 107 0.94 -14.44 -7.29
N ARG A 108 -0.06 -14.96 -8.02
CA ARG A 108 -0.70 -16.24 -7.70
C ARG A 108 0.30 -17.38 -7.69
N ARG A 109 1.22 -17.41 -8.67
CA ARG A 109 2.30 -18.41 -8.73
C ARG A 109 3.20 -18.32 -7.49
N ALA A 110 3.61 -17.13 -7.08
CA ALA A 110 4.46 -16.93 -5.91
C ALA A 110 3.79 -17.41 -4.61
N VAL A 111 2.53 -17.02 -4.39
CA VAL A 111 1.75 -17.43 -3.20
C VAL A 111 1.50 -18.94 -3.20
N GLY A 112 1.09 -19.52 -4.33
CA GLY A 112 0.85 -20.96 -4.46
C GLY A 112 2.12 -21.79 -4.24
N SER A 113 3.29 -21.30 -4.71
CA SER A 113 4.57 -21.96 -4.43
C SER A 113 4.93 -21.87 -2.94
N ALA A 114 4.66 -20.75 -2.29
CA ALA A 114 4.87 -20.59 -0.85
C ALA A 114 3.95 -21.51 -0.03
N ASP A 115 2.69 -21.69 -0.46
CA ASP A 115 1.75 -22.63 0.14
C ASP A 115 2.27 -24.09 0.06
N SER A 116 2.75 -24.48 -1.11
CA SER A 116 3.38 -25.80 -1.32
C SER A 116 4.61 -26.01 -0.44
N LEU A 117 5.48 -25.00 -0.32
CA LEU A 117 6.66 -25.06 0.55
C LEU A 117 6.25 -25.16 2.04
N TYR A 118 5.22 -24.41 2.45
CA TYR A 118 4.71 -24.45 3.82
C TYR A 118 4.23 -25.84 4.20
N LEU A 119 3.47 -26.50 3.32
CA LEU A 119 2.97 -27.87 3.53
C LEU A 119 4.12 -28.91 3.60
N LYS A 120 5.26 -28.63 2.96
CA LYS A 120 6.48 -29.44 3.05
C LYS A 120 7.36 -29.08 4.26
N GLY A 121 6.93 -28.14 5.12
CA GLY A 121 7.63 -27.75 6.35
C GLY A 121 8.42 -26.43 6.28
N SER A 122 8.63 -25.85 5.09
CA SER A 122 9.32 -24.56 4.92
C SER A 122 8.34 -23.40 4.97
N LYS A 123 8.09 -22.86 6.17
CA LYS A 123 7.06 -21.83 6.41
C LYS A 123 7.47 -20.39 6.05
N SER A 124 8.77 -20.18 5.89
CA SER A 124 9.34 -18.82 5.89
C SER A 124 8.81 -17.94 4.75
N LEU A 125 8.74 -18.45 3.51
CA LEU A 125 8.29 -17.66 2.36
C LEU A 125 6.84 -17.18 2.52
N MET A 126 5.93 -18.06 2.96
CA MET A 126 4.52 -17.71 3.19
C MET A 126 4.37 -16.58 4.22
N LEU A 127 5.07 -16.71 5.36
CA LEU A 127 5.04 -15.68 6.42
C LEU A 127 5.61 -14.34 5.92
N LYS A 128 6.62 -14.38 5.06
CA LYS A 128 7.19 -13.17 4.45
C LYS A 128 6.26 -12.56 3.40
N ILE A 129 5.59 -13.36 2.58
CA ILE A 129 4.57 -12.88 1.64
C ILE A 129 3.46 -12.16 2.41
N VAL A 130 2.88 -12.78 3.43
CA VAL A 130 1.84 -12.15 4.26
C VAL A 130 2.30 -10.79 4.79
N HIS A 131 3.46 -10.75 5.45
CA HIS A 131 3.97 -9.54 6.07
C HIS A 131 4.30 -8.43 5.07
N TYR A 132 5.09 -8.74 4.03
CA TYR A 132 5.59 -7.71 3.14
C TYR A 132 4.57 -7.28 2.08
N SER A 133 3.62 -8.14 1.69
CA SER A 133 2.55 -7.71 0.80
C SER A 133 1.62 -6.70 1.49
N GLU A 134 1.28 -6.91 2.74
CA GLU A 134 0.54 -5.94 3.55
C GLU A 134 1.32 -4.63 3.69
N LEU A 135 2.59 -4.71 4.10
CA LEU A 135 3.46 -3.55 4.31
C LEU A 135 3.65 -2.71 3.04
N PHE A 136 3.83 -3.35 1.87
CA PHE A 136 4.16 -2.62 0.64
C PHE A 136 2.95 -2.31 -0.23
N LEU A 137 1.96 -3.18 -0.31
CA LEU A 137 0.84 -3.03 -1.25
C LEU A 137 -0.45 -2.52 -0.61
N TYR A 138 -0.59 -2.63 0.73
CA TYR A 138 -1.83 -2.31 1.43
C TYR A 138 -1.70 -1.18 2.45
N ASP A 139 -0.54 -0.98 3.10
CA ASP A 139 -0.34 0.14 4.03
C ASP A 139 -0.51 1.49 3.31
N PRO A 140 -1.39 2.39 3.80
CA PRO A 140 -1.66 3.68 3.16
C PRO A 140 -0.42 4.60 3.10
N ASN A 141 0.58 4.39 3.96
CA ASN A 141 1.83 5.16 3.96
C ASN A 141 2.88 4.58 3.01
N SER A 142 2.62 3.43 2.42
CA SER A 142 3.58 2.80 1.50
C SER A 142 3.71 3.57 0.19
N PRO A 143 4.93 3.86 -0.27
CA PRO A 143 5.14 4.44 -1.60
C PRO A 143 4.80 3.46 -2.75
N LEU A 144 4.64 2.18 -2.45
CA LEU A 144 4.25 1.13 -3.39
C LEU A 144 2.79 0.68 -3.22
N LEU A 145 1.97 1.46 -2.48
CA LEU A 145 0.54 1.17 -2.29
C LEU A 145 -0.13 0.85 -3.64
N ASN A 146 -0.65 -0.37 -3.76
CA ASN A 146 -1.37 -0.82 -4.95
C ASN A 146 -2.34 -1.94 -4.58
N GLU A 147 -3.58 -1.57 -4.29
CA GLU A 147 -4.62 -2.52 -3.91
C GLU A 147 -4.93 -3.55 -5.00
N GLU A 148 -4.79 -3.18 -6.29
CA GLU A 148 -5.05 -4.10 -7.39
C GLU A 148 -4.02 -5.24 -7.46
N LEU A 149 -2.77 -4.99 -7.03
CA LEU A 149 -1.76 -6.03 -6.87
C LEU A 149 -1.92 -6.79 -5.53
N TYR A 150 -2.56 -6.18 -4.53
CA TYR A 150 -2.81 -6.84 -3.25
C TYR A 150 -3.98 -7.82 -3.30
N ILE A 151 -5.02 -7.52 -4.11
CA ILE A 151 -6.20 -8.40 -4.27
C ILE A 151 -5.80 -9.84 -4.61
N PRO A 152 -5.00 -10.15 -5.65
CA PRO A 152 -4.62 -11.52 -5.97
C PRO A 152 -3.80 -12.20 -4.86
N VAL A 153 -3.03 -11.45 -4.06
CA VAL A 153 -2.37 -12.01 -2.87
C VAL A 153 -3.42 -12.50 -1.87
N VAL A 154 -4.38 -11.65 -1.52
CA VAL A 154 -5.43 -11.98 -0.54
C VAL A 154 -6.32 -13.13 -1.04
N GLU A 155 -6.65 -13.17 -2.33
CA GLU A 155 -7.41 -14.28 -2.93
C GLU A 155 -6.69 -15.62 -2.72
N GLU A 156 -5.39 -15.69 -3.01
CA GLU A 156 -4.60 -16.90 -2.83
C GLU A 156 -4.40 -17.27 -1.34
N LEU A 157 -4.23 -16.28 -0.45
CA LEU A 157 -4.15 -16.52 0.99
C LEU A 157 -5.47 -17.10 1.54
N LEU A 158 -6.61 -16.62 1.05
CA LEU A 158 -7.93 -17.19 1.40
C LEU A 158 -8.12 -18.61 0.86
N ALA A 159 -7.57 -18.93 -0.31
CA ALA A 159 -7.61 -20.25 -0.92
C ALA A 159 -6.53 -21.22 -0.36
N SER A 160 -5.55 -20.72 0.39
CA SER A 160 -4.42 -21.49 0.91
C SER A 160 -4.89 -22.67 1.75
N GLN A 161 -4.22 -23.81 1.57
CA GLN A 161 -4.43 -25.03 2.37
C GLN A 161 -3.54 -25.09 3.61
N SER A 162 -2.48 -24.30 3.65
CA SER A 162 -1.52 -24.25 4.76
C SER A 162 -1.91 -23.29 5.88
N LEU A 163 -2.82 -22.34 5.60
CA LEU A 163 -3.30 -21.38 6.58
C LEU A 163 -4.57 -21.88 7.28
N GLU A 164 -4.58 -21.77 8.60
CA GLU A 164 -5.75 -22.11 9.44
C GLU A 164 -6.90 -21.12 9.20
N GLU A 165 -8.15 -21.58 9.33
CA GLU A 165 -9.35 -20.77 9.05
C GLU A 165 -9.45 -19.53 9.96
N GLU A 166 -8.98 -19.62 11.19
CA GLU A 166 -8.91 -18.51 12.14
C GLU A 166 -8.03 -17.39 11.60
N SER A 167 -6.88 -17.75 11.00
CA SER A 167 -5.94 -16.78 10.41
C SER A 167 -6.51 -16.09 9.17
N LYS A 168 -7.48 -16.70 8.48
CA LYS A 168 -8.11 -16.12 7.26
C LYS A 168 -9.12 -15.02 7.58
N GLY A 169 -9.53 -14.85 8.84
CA GLY A 169 -10.49 -13.79 9.23
C GLY A 169 -10.04 -12.39 8.84
N THR A 170 -8.76 -12.06 9.06
CA THR A 170 -8.16 -10.78 8.67
C THR A 170 -8.20 -10.60 7.14
N PHE A 171 -7.88 -11.62 6.37
CA PHE A 171 -7.88 -11.54 4.90
C PHE A 171 -9.29 -11.39 4.34
N ARG A 172 -10.32 -12.03 4.93
CA ARG A 172 -11.72 -11.79 4.56
C ARG A 172 -12.12 -10.34 4.79
N PHE A 173 -11.80 -9.79 5.94
CA PHE A 173 -12.07 -8.39 6.25
C PHE A 173 -11.33 -7.43 5.30
N GLN A 174 -10.06 -7.70 5.01
CA GLN A 174 -9.30 -6.89 4.05
C GLN A 174 -9.91 -7.00 2.65
N MET A 175 -10.32 -8.19 2.21
CA MET A 175 -10.96 -8.38 0.91
C MET A 175 -12.25 -7.57 0.78
N GLU A 176 -13.12 -7.59 1.80
CA GLU A 176 -14.32 -6.76 1.83
C GLU A 176 -14.00 -5.28 1.62
N GLN A 177 -12.96 -4.75 2.29
CA GLN A 177 -12.53 -3.36 2.14
C GLN A 177 -11.93 -3.07 0.76
N LEU A 178 -11.13 -3.99 0.22
CA LEU A 178 -10.53 -3.85 -1.11
C LEU A 178 -11.58 -3.72 -2.21
N LEU A 179 -12.69 -4.43 -2.07
CA LEU A 179 -13.77 -4.44 -3.07
C LEU A 179 -14.68 -3.20 -3.00
N VAL A 180 -14.74 -2.50 -1.85
CA VAL A 180 -15.52 -1.25 -1.74
C VAL A 180 -14.90 -0.18 -2.63
N ASN A 181 -15.70 0.38 -3.54
CA ASN A 181 -15.27 1.41 -4.50
C ASN A 181 -13.96 1.05 -5.23
N ARG A 182 -13.86 -0.21 -5.65
CA ARG A 182 -12.70 -0.71 -6.40
C ARG A 182 -12.49 0.10 -7.69
N LYS A 183 -11.24 0.27 -8.09
CA LYS A 183 -10.87 0.93 -9.35
C LYS A 183 -11.66 0.35 -10.54
N GLY A 184 -12.22 1.22 -11.38
CA GLY A 184 -13.09 0.87 -12.51
C GLY A 184 -14.56 0.62 -12.14
N ALA A 185 -14.89 0.35 -10.88
CA ALA A 185 -16.28 0.24 -10.42
C ALA A 185 -16.93 1.63 -10.28
N LYS A 186 -18.26 1.69 -10.36
CA LYS A 186 -18.98 2.91 -10.03
C LYS A 186 -18.91 3.14 -8.53
N ALA A 187 -18.45 4.33 -8.12
CA ALA A 187 -18.36 4.71 -6.71
C ALA A 187 -19.75 4.73 -6.05
N ALA A 188 -19.82 4.38 -4.78
CA ALA A 188 -21.07 4.51 -4.01
C ALA A 188 -21.50 5.99 -3.97
N ASP A 189 -22.80 6.23 -4.08
CA ASP A 189 -23.34 7.59 -3.97
C ASP A 189 -23.21 8.11 -2.55
N ILE A 190 -22.78 9.36 -2.42
CA ILE A 190 -22.68 10.07 -1.14
C ILE A 190 -23.74 11.13 -1.11
N LYS A 191 -24.64 11.07 -0.11
CA LYS A 191 -25.55 12.17 0.21
C LYS A 191 -24.87 13.09 1.21
N TYR A 192 -24.83 14.37 0.91
CA TYR A 192 -24.12 15.35 1.74
C TYR A 192 -24.89 16.64 1.86
N LYS A 193 -24.56 17.44 2.89
CA LYS A 193 -24.98 18.83 2.98
C LYS A 193 -23.80 19.74 2.68
N TYR A 194 -24.03 20.76 1.89
CA TYR A 194 -22.99 21.71 1.49
C TYR A 194 -23.40 23.16 1.67
N CYS A 195 -22.44 24.04 1.88
CA CYS A 195 -22.63 25.47 2.03
C CYS A 195 -22.95 26.13 0.70
N VAL A 196 -23.91 27.01 0.68
CA VAL A 196 -24.28 27.84 -0.48
C VAL A 196 -23.78 29.27 -0.28
N GLY A 197 -23.04 29.77 -1.29
CA GLY A 197 -22.50 31.12 -1.26
C GLY A 197 -21.50 31.41 -0.14
N GLY A 198 -20.87 30.35 0.40
CA GLY A 198 -19.92 30.50 1.50
C GLY A 198 -20.58 30.76 2.89
N ASP A 199 -21.86 30.57 3.00
CA ASP A 199 -22.60 30.72 4.28
C ASP A 199 -22.72 29.34 4.98
N PRO A 200 -22.09 29.15 6.16
CA PRO A 200 -22.11 27.87 6.87
C PRO A 200 -23.51 27.54 7.46
N TRP A 201 -24.44 28.51 7.49
CA TRP A 201 -25.79 28.34 7.99
C TRP A 201 -26.81 28.13 6.87
N HIS A 202 -26.45 28.46 5.63
CA HIS A 202 -27.27 28.23 4.46
C HIS A 202 -26.83 26.94 3.75
N LEU A 203 -27.46 25.82 4.12
CA LEU A 203 -27.11 24.50 3.62
C LEU A 203 -28.12 24.00 2.59
N ARG A 204 -27.60 23.28 1.59
CA ARG A 204 -28.41 22.47 0.67
C ARG A 204 -27.95 21.00 0.71
N GLU A 205 -28.87 20.13 0.38
CA GLU A 205 -28.58 18.71 0.16
C GLU A 205 -28.08 18.50 -1.26
N GLY A 206 -27.13 17.60 -1.41
CA GLY A 206 -26.57 17.18 -2.68
C GLY A 206 -26.22 15.71 -2.69
N SER A 207 -25.91 15.22 -3.86
CA SER A 207 -25.48 13.85 -4.11
C SER A 207 -24.24 13.87 -4.96
N LEU A 208 -23.33 12.92 -4.73
CA LEU A 208 -22.19 12.73 -5.59
C LEU A 208 -22.59 12.55 -7.06
N TYR A 209 -23.72 11.88 -7.29
CA TYR A 209 -24.21 11.63 -8.65
C TYR A 209 -24.82 12.86 -9.32
N ASP A 210 -25.16 13.90 -8.58
CA ASP A 210 -25.66 15.17 -9.12
C ASP A 210 -24.53 16.08 -9.62
N ILE A 211 -23.27 15.77 -9.31
CA ILE A 211 -22.11 16.54 -9.74
C ILE A 211 -21.88 16.32 -11.23
N ASN A 212 -22.07 17.37 -12.04
CA ASN A 212 -21.83 17.32 -13.48
C ASN A 212 -20.48 17.90 -13.85
N ALA A 213 -19.45 17.05 -13.96
CA ALA A 213 -18.12 17.38 -14.42
C ALA A 213 -17.49 16.15 -15.07
N ASP A 214 -16.49 16.34 -15.95
CA ASP A 214 -15.77 15.23 -16.60
C ASP A 214 -14.99 14.40 -15.57
N TYR A 215 -14.49 15.07 -14.52
CA TYR A 215 -13.80 14.44 -13.40
C TYR A 215 -14.32 14.99 -12.07
N THR A 216 -14.31 14.17 -11.04
CA THR A 216 -14.63 14.58 -9.67
C THR A 216 -13.52 14.11 -8.74
N ILE A 217 -12.93 15.03 -7.96
CA ILE A 217 -12.10 14.68 -6.83
C ILE A 217 -12.98 14.72 -5.58
N ILE A 218 -12.99 13.61 -4.82
CA ILE A 218 -13.52 13.59 -3.47
C ILE A 218 -12.33 13.72 -2.53
N PHE A 219 -12.32 14.78 -1.73
CA PHE A 219 -11.31 15.04 -0.71
C PHE A 219 -11.92 14.81 0.67
N PHE A 220 -11.69 13.60 1.23
CA PHE A 220 -12.07 13.29 2.60
C PHE A 220 -11.08 13.94 3.54
N ASN A 221 -11.59 14.81 4.40
CA ASN A 221 -10.74 15.67 5.21
C ASN A 221 -11.32 15.96 6.61
N ASN A 222 -10.42 16.44 7.48
CA ASN A 222 -10.76 17.07 8.74
C ASN A 222 -9.96 18.38 8.83
N PRO A 223 -10.58 19.54 9.07
CA PRO A 223 -9.89 20.83 9.16
C PRO A 223 -8.76 20.86 10.20
N ASP A 224 -8.92 20.15 11.32
CA ASP A 224 -7.93 20.12 12.40
C ASP A 224 -6.74 19.20 12.13
N CYS A 225 -6.67 18.62 10.93
CA CYS A 225 -5.59 17.73 10.50
C CYS A 225 -4.52 18.52 9.69
N PRO A 226 -3.28 18.66 10.17
CA PRO A 226 -2.23 19.38 9.44
C PRO A 226 -1.94 18.82 8.04
N ALA A 227 -2.01 17.49 7.87
CA ALA A 227 -1.83 16.85 6.58
C ALA A 227 -2.97 17.19 5.60
N CYS A 228 -4.19 17.35 6.09
CA CYS A 228 -5.34 17.81 5.30
C CYS A 228 -5.16 19.26 4.84
N ALA A 229 -4.68 20.15 5.72
CA ALA A 229 -4.38 21.53 5.36
C ALA A 229 -3.28 21.62 4.30
N GLN A 230 -2.24 20.78 4.39
CA GLN A 230 -1.20 20.71 3.37
C GLN A 230 -1.76 20.22 2.02
N MET A 231 -2.59 19.17 2.02
CA MET A 231 -3.21 18.63 0.81
C MET A 231 -4.19 19.64 0.16
N LEU A 232 -4.98 20.35 0.99
CA LEU A 232 -5.83 21.45 0.52
C LEU A 232 -5.01 22.51 -0.23
N LYS A 233 -3.88 22.92 0.37
CA LYS A 233 -2.96 23.89 -0.26
C LYS A 233 -2.39 23.38 -1.58
N GLU A 234 -1.92 22.14 -1.62
CA GLU A 234 -1.35 21.53 -2.84
C GLU A 234 -2.39 21.45 -3.97
N LEU A 235 -3.61 21.02 -3.67
CA LEU A 235 -4.69 20.95 -4.66
C LEU A 235 -5.14 22.34 -5.13
N SER A 236 -5.36 23.28 -4.19
CA SER A 236 -5.88 24.62 -4.52
C SER A 236 -4.86 25.48 -5.28
N GLN A 237 -3.56 25.25 -5.09
CA GLN A 237 -2.49 25.96 -5.79
C GLN A 237 -2.05 25.30 -7.09
N ALA A 238 -2.54 24.11 -7.42
CA ALA A 238 -2.17 23.41 -8.64
C ALA A 238 -2.80 24.08 -9.88
N PRO A 239 -2.01 24.62 -10.84
CA PRO A 239 -2.54 25.33 -12.01
C PRO A 239 -3.48 24.47 -12.87
N LEU A 240 -3.22 23.16 -12.93
CA LEU A 240 -4.09 22.22 -13.65
C LEU A 240 -5.48 22.15 -13.01
N VAL A 241 -5.54 22.06 -11.66
CA VAL A 241 -6.79 22.01 -10.92
C VAL A 241 -7.58 23.29 -11.08
N GLN A 242 -6.92 24.46 -10.89
CA GLN A 242 -7.56 25.76 -11.04
C GLN A 242 -8.21 25.91 -12.42
N ARG A 243 -7.44 25.66 -13.48
CA ARG A 243 -7.93 25.74 -14.87
C ARG A 243 -9.11 24.79 -15.10
N MET A 244 -9.01 23.52 -14.70
CA MET A 244 -10.08 22.54 -14.94
C MET A 244 -11.36 22.85 -14.14
N VAL A 245 -11.24 23.45 -12.97
CA VAL A 245 -12.37 23.91 -12.16
C VAL A 245 -13.03 25.11 -12.83
N GLU A 246 -12.26 26.10 -13.28
CA GLU A 246 -12.77 27.28 -14.02
C GLU A 246 -13.47 26.87 -15.33
N GLU A 247 -12.97 25.87 -16.03
CA GLU A 247 -13.58 25.30 -17.23
C GLU A 247 -14.81 24.43 -16.94
N GLY A 248 -15.09 24.10 -15.69
CA GLY A 248 -16.17 23.19 -15.27
C GLY A 248 -15.93 21.71 -15.60
N SER A 249 -14.72 21.35 -16.05
CA SER A 249 -14.34 19.96 -16.36
C SER A 249 -13.94 19.15 -15.13
N LEU A 250 -13.59 19.80 -14.02
CA LEU A 250 -13.27 19.19 -12.73
C LEU A 250 -14.14 19.77 -11.62
N ALA A 251 -14.74 18.92 -10.81
CA ALA A 251 -15.37 19.30 -9.54
C ALA A 251 -14.55 18.76 -8.38
N LEU A 252 -14.43 19.57 -7.30
CA LEU A 252 -13.87 19.13 -6.03
C LEU A 252 -14.96 19.10 -4.97
N LEU A 253 -15.20 17.93 -4.41
CA LEU A 253 -16.04 17.69 -3.25
C LEU A 253 -15.14 17.53 -2.03
N ALA A 254 -14.96 18.63 -1.28
CA ALA A 254 -14.25 18.58 0.01
C ALA A 254 -15.25 18.12 1.07
N LEU A 255 -15.16 16.84 1.45
CA LEU A 255 -16.11 16.18 2.33
C LEU A 255 -15.54 16.02 3.73
N TYR A 256 -16.15 16.72 4.69
CA TYR A 256 -15.87 16.56 6.10
C TYR A 256 -16.53 15.29 6.63
N VAL A 257 -15.77 14.46 7.32
CA VAL A 257 -16.20 13.13 7.76
C VAL A 257 -16.33 12.98 9.27
N ASP A 258 -16.04 14.04 10.04
CA ASP A 258 -16.16 14.06 11.50
C ASP A 258 -17.45 14.76 11.95
N GLN A 259 -17.67 14.87 13.26
CA GLN A 259 -18.91 15.36 13.86
C GLN A 259 -18.82 16.76 14.46
N ASP A 260 -17.62 17.35 14.58
CA ASP A 260 -17.44 18.69 15.12
C ASP A 260 -17.88 19.75 14.09
N LEU A 261 -19.15 20.13 14.19
CA LEU A 261 -19.76 21.11 13.29
C LEU A 261 -19.22 22.52 13.47
N ASP A 262 -18.68 22.84 14.64
CA ASP A 262 -18.17 24.19 14.93
C ASP A 262 -16.77 24.31 14.27
N SER A 263 -15.93 23.28 14.36
CA SER A 263 -14.69 23.20 13.60
C SER A 263 -14.96 23.25 12.09
N TRP A 264 -15.91 22.47 11.57
CA TRP A 264 -16.29 22.50 10.16
C TRP A 264 -16.69 23.90 9.69
N ARG A 265 -17.57 24.63 10.43
CA ARG A 265 -18.01 25.99 10.09
C ARG A 265 -16.87 27.00 10.12
N ALA A 266 -16.04 26.94 11.15
CA ALA A 266 -14.94 27.90 11.36
C ALA A 266 -13.91 27.86 10.20
N ASN A 267 -13.72 26.71 9.58
CA ASN A 267 -12.72 26.47 8.55
C ASN A 267 -13.25 26.65 7.11
N LEU A 268 -14.54 26.95 6.91
CA LEU A 268 -15.13 27.17 5.58
C LEU A 268 -14.35 28.22 4.75
N LYS A 269 -13.85 29.27 5.39
CA LYS A 269 -13.10 30.38 4.78
C LYS A 269 -11.79 29.94 4.12
N ASP A 270 -11.25 28.77 4.50
CA ASP A 270 -9.96 28.27 4.02
C ASP A 270 -10.09 27.49 2.69
N TYR A 271 -11.33 27.19 2.28
CA TYR A 271 -11.61 26.45 1.06
C TYR A 271 -11.92 27.39 -0.10
N PRO A 272 -11.45 27.08 -1.34
CA PRO A 272 -11.83 27.80 -2.55
C PRO A 272 -13.35 27.83 -2.72
N LYS A 273 -13.91 28.97 -3.11
CA LYS A 273 -15.37 29.18 -3.25
C LYS A 273 -16.00 28.32 -4.34
N GLU A 274 -15.19 27.90 -5.30
CA GLU A 274 -15.57 27.07 -6.44
C GLU A 274 -15.69 25.58 -6.05
N TRP A 275 -15.20 25.21 -4.86
CA TRP A 275 -15.28 23.84 -4.38
C TRP A 275 -16.61 23.60 -3.65
N ILE A 276 -17.07 22.36 -3.69
CA ILE A 276 -18.23 21.92 -2.90
C ILE A 276 -17.70 21.56 -1.51
N TYR A 277 -17.88 22.49 -0.54
CA TYR A 277 -17.52 22.24 0.85
C TYR A 277 -18.69 21.63 1.58
N ALA A 278 -18.59 20.35 1.88
CA ALA A 278 -19.69 19.51 2.32
C ALA A 278 -19.36 18.69 3.56
N ARG A 279 -20.41 18.12 4.15
CA ARG A 279 -20.31 17.21 5.30
C ARG A 279 -21.25 16.02 5.15
N ASP A 280 -20.87 14.87 5.73
CA ASP A 280 -21.69 13.67 5.82
C ASP A 280 -22.51 13.63 7.10
N ASP A 281 -23.69 14.27 7.09
CA ASP A 281 -24.60 14.29 8.26
C ASP A 281 -25.14 12.90 8.61
N SER A 282 -25.22 12.01 7.63
CA SER A 282 -25.75 10.65 7.80
C SER A 282 -24.74 9.66 8.37
N GLN A 283 -23.48 10.09 8.44
CA GLN A 283 -22.33 9.22 8.78
C GLN A 283 -22.22 7.96 7.91
N SER A 284 -22.70 8.05 6.68
CA SER A 284 -22.67 6.94 5.73
C SER A 284 -21.25 6.48 5.42
N ILE A 285 -20.28 7.39 5.48
CA ILE A 285 -18.86 7.09 5.29
C ILE A 285 -18.33 6.25 6.45
N ASN A 286 -18.44 6.74 7.69
CA ASN A 286 -17.84 6.10 8.86
C ASN A 286 -18.68 4.93 9.38
N ALA A 287 -19.96 5.15 9.66
CA ALA A 287 -20.86 4.12 10.21
C ALA A 287 -21.38 3.18 9.12
N GLY A 288 -21.73 3.71 7.95
CA GLY A 288 -22.25 2.93 6.81
C GLY A 288 -21.17 2.20 6.01
N ARG A 289 -19.90 2.55 6.19
CA ARG A 289 -18.76 1.98 5.46
C ARG A 289 -18.91 1.97 3.93
N ILE A 290 -19.65 2.92 3.39
CA ILE A 290 -19.80 3.05 1.93
C ILE A 290 -18.51 3.51 1.24
N TYR A 291 -17.56 4.08 2.00
CA TYR A 291 -16.17 4.29 1.65
C TYR A 291 -15.28 3.76 2.77
N ILE A 292 -14.15 3.19 2.41
CA ILE A 292 -13.15 2.77 3.39
C ILE A 292 -12.04 3.81 3.39
N LEU A 293 -11.92 4.51 4.52
CA LEU A 293 -10.87 5.51 4.76
C LEU A 293 -9.90 4.94 5.78
N ARG A 294 -8.72 4.51 5.32
CA ARG A 294 -7.67 3.97 6.20
C ARG A 294 -6.85 5.06 6.87
N ALA A 295 -6.83 6.23 6.25
CA ALA A 295 -6.18 7.42 6.76
C ALA A 295 -6.91 8.67 6.25
N ILE A 296 -6.75 9.81 6.95
CA ILE A 296 -7.16 11.14 6.51
C ILE A 296 -5.90 12.01 6.48
N PRO A 297 -5.67 12.76 5.39
CA PRO A 297 -6.52 12.95 4.21
C PRO A 297 -6.54 11.73 3.26
N SER A 298 -7.64 11.58 2.53
CA SER A 298 -7.79 10.60 1.46
C SER A 298 -8.43 11.24 0.24
N LEU A 299 -7.94 10.89 -0.95
CA LEU A 299 -8.45 11.38 -2.22
C LEU A 299 -8.98 10.23 -3.07
N TYR A 300 -10.16 10.45 -3.66
CA TYR A 300 -10.67 9.63 -4.76
C TYR A 300 -10.74 10.49 -6.02
N LEU A 301 -10.38 9.92 -7.16
CA LEU A 301 -10.60 10.51 -8.47
C LEU A 301 -11.61 9.68 -9.23
N LEU A 302 -12.67 10.32 -9.73
CA LEU A 302 -13.75 9.68 -10.47
C LEU A 302 -13.85 10.28 -11.87
N ASP A 303 -14.32 9.49 -12.84
CA ASP A 303 -14.70 9.97 -14.17
C ASP A 303 -16.12 10.56 -14.18
N LYS A 304 -16.61 10.93 -15.36
CA LYS A 304 -17.93 11.51 -15.57
C LYS A 304 -19.06 10.57 -15.12
N GLU A 305 -18.90 9.26 -15.35
CA GLU A 305 -19.85 8.22 -14.95
C GLU A 305 -19.71 7.83 -13.48
N LYS A 306 -18.85 8.55 -12.73
CA LYS A 306 -18.51 8.26 -11.32
C LYS A 306 -17.81 6.90 -11.15
N ARG A 307 -17.06 6.43 -12.15
CA ARG A 307 -16.18 5.28 -11.98
C ARG A 307 -14.89 5.69 -11.30
N VAL A 308 -14.43 4.85 -10.41
CA VAL A 308 -13.20 5.10 -9.64
C VAL A 308 -11.97 4.97 -10.55
N LEU A 309 -11.25 6.06 -10.74
CA LEU A 309 -9.96 6.12 -11.45
C LEU A 309 -8.78 5.99 -10.49
N LEU A 310 -8.91 6.58 -9.29
CA LEU A 310 -8.01 6.41 -8.16
C LEU A 310 -8.82 6.28 -6.88
N LYS A 311 -8.39 5.37 -6.01
CA LYS A 311 -8.98 5.09 -4.72
C LYS A 311 -7.97 5.37 -3.61
N ASP A 312 -8.44 6.03 -2.53
CA ASP A 312 -7.74 6.20 -1.26
C ASP A 312 -6.29 6.69 -1.42
N ALA A 313 -6.09 7.68 -2.32
CA ALA A 313 -4.77 8.25 -2.59
C ALA A 313 -4.35 9.19 -1.44
N PRO A 314 -3.21 8.92 -0.76
CA PRO A 314 -2.79 9.67 0.42
C PRO A 314 -2.02 10.96 0.07
N ARG A 315 -1.80 11.27 -1.20
CA ARG A 315 -1.00 12.41 -1.68
C ARG A 315 -1.65 13.08 -2.88
N ALA A 316 -1.71 14.41 -2.88
CA ALA A 316 -2.22 15.21 -3.98
C ALA A 316 -1.48 14.93 -5.30
N GLN A 317 -0.15 14.77 -5.25
CA GLN A 317 0.67 14.53 -6.44
C GLN A 317 0.19 13.35 -7.27
N VAL A 318 -0.21 12.23 -6.64
CA VAL A 318 -0.71 11.03 -7.34
C VAL A 318 -1.95 11.35 -8.18
N VAL A 319 -2.86 12.15 -7.62
CA VAL A 319 -4.08 12.59 -8.31
C VAL A 319 -3.74 13.57 -9.44
N LEU A 320 -2.83 14.51 -9.21
CA LEU A 320 -2.39 15.50 -10.19
C LEU A 320 -1.72 14.84 -11.41
N GLU A 321 -0.81 13.89 -11.18
CA GLU A 321 -0.17 13.12 -12.24
C GLU A 321 -1.19 12.33 -13.07
N ARG A 322 -2.19 11.76 -12.39
CA ARG A 322 -3.26 11.01 -13.06
C ARG A 322 -4.15 11.92 -13.91
N LEU A 323 -4.58 13.06 -13.38
CA LEU A 323 -5.32 14.09 -14.14
C LEU A 323 -4.53 14.56 -15.35
N PHE A 324 -3.23 14.87 -15.17
CA PHE A 324 -2.37 15.28 -16.27
C PHE A 324 -2.32 14.22 -17.38
N SER A 325 -2.19 12.93 -17.02
CA SER A 325 -2.16 11.83 -17.98
C SER A 325 -3.43 11.72 -18.84
N PHE A 326 -4.57 12.13 -18.32
CA PHE A 326 -5.84 12.14 -19.06
C PHE A 326 -6.00 13.37 -19.95
N THR A 327 -5.53 14.53 -19.49
CA THR A 327 -5.60 15.78 -20.27
C THR A 327 -4.59 15.83 -21.41
N ALA A 328 -3.42 15.20 -21.24
CA ALA A 328 -2.38 15.14 -22.29
C ALA A 328 -2.74 14.20 -23.47
N LYS A 329 -3.78 13.39 -23.35
CA LYS A 329 -4.27 12.47 -24.40
C LYS A 329 -5.43 13.06 -25.22
N ARG A 330 -5.93 14.23 -24.85
CA ARG A 330 -6.92 15.00 -25.59
C ARG A 330 -6.22 16.04 -26.47
#